data_49cb026e2bd70b11ad2fe540c262c353
#
_entry.id   49cb026e2bd70b11ad2fe540c262c353
#
_cell.length_a   1.000
_cell.length_b   1.000
_cell.length_c   1.000
_cell.angle_alpha   90.00
_cell.angle_beta   90.00
_cell.angle_gamma   90.00
#
_symmetry.space_group_name_H-M   'P 1'
#
loop_
_entity.id
_entity.type
_entity.pdbx_description
1 polymer ?
#
loop_
_entity_poly.entity_id
_entity_poly.type
_entity_poly.pdbx_seq_one_letter_code
_entity_poly.pdbx_strand_id
1 'polypeptide(L)'
;MDVFLERQEPHIAIITIDNPKKLNAMSRGMMQDLGDLWDELSNDETRCIIITGSGNRAFCVGADISGDLDASPELSKVVNHALLKTDIYRKPIIGAVNGDC
;
A
#
# COMPACT_ATOMS: atom_id res chain seq x y z
N MET A 1 -10.86 -4.02 -5.98
CA MET A 1 -9.84 -2.97 -6.15
C MET A 1 -9.71 -2.22 -4.84
N ASP A 2 -8.91 -2.75 -3.95
CA ASP A 2 -8.82 -2.27 -2.57
C ASP A 2 -7.45 -2.49 -1.95
N VAL A 3 -7.27 -1.86 -0.80
CA VAL A 3 -6.16 -2.15 0.10
C VAL A 3 -6.77 -2.59 1.42
N PHE A 4 -6.42 -3.78 1.87
CA PHE A 4 -6.99 -4.37 3.07
C PHE A 4 -5.99 -4.37 4.22
N LEU A 5 -6.52 -4.21 5.42
CA LEU A 5 -5.73 -4.34 6.65
C LEU A 5 -6.24 -5.53 7.46
N GLU A 6 -5.32 -6.42 7.80
CA GLU A 6 -5.55 -7.49 8.77
C GLU A 6 -4.61 -7.29 9.95
N ARG A 7 -5.06 -7.66 11.13
CA ARG A 7 -4.22 -7.60 12.31
C ARG A 7 -3.96 -9.00 12.84
N GLN A 8 -2.67 -9.30 13.03
CA GLN A 8 -2.22 -10.49 13.76
C GLN A 8 -1.85 -10.02 15.16
N GLU A 9 -2.67 -10.38 16.12
CA GLU A 9 -2.45 -9.92 17.48
C GLU A 9 -1.13 -10.45 18.05
N PRO A 10 -0.47 -9.69 18.92
CA PRO A 10 -0.90 -8.37 19.38
C PRO A 10 -0.34 -7.18 18.59
N HIS A 11 0.70 -7.35 17.74
CA HIS A 11 1.47 -6.19 17.26
C HIS A 11 1.82 -6.22 15.79
N ILE A 12 1.24 -7.11 15.01
CA ILE A 12 1.55 -7.26 13.59
C ILE A 12 0.36 -6.81 12.76
N ALA A 13 0.61 -5.97 11.76
CA ALA A 13 -0.38 -5.57 10.77
C ALA A 13 0.01 -6.13 9.40
N ILE A 14 -0.96 -6.63 8.65
CA ILE A 14 -0.76 -7.14 7.31
C ILE A 14 -1.59 -6.29 6.36
N ILE A 15 -0.94 -5.65 5.41
CA ILE A 15 -1.58 -4.86 4.37
C ILE A 15 -1.57 -5.69 3.08
N THR A 16 -2.74 -5.85 2.46
CA THR A 16 -2.89 -6.58 1.21
C THR A 16 -3.36 -5.63 0.11
N ILE A 17 -2.61 -5.57 -0.98
CA ILE A 17 -2.98 -4.83 -2.18
C ILE A 17 -3.83 -5.76 -3.03
N ASP A 18 -5.08 -5.37 -3.32
CA ASP A 18 -6.04 -6.24 -4.00
C ASP A 18 -6.64 -5.59 -5.25
N ASN A 19 -6.01 -5.86 -6.37
CA ASN A 19 -6.50 -5.50 -7.69
C ASN A 19 -6.04 -6.56 -8.71
N PRO A 20 -6.47 -7.82 -8.53
CA PRO A 20 -5.88 -8.93 -9.28
C PRO A 20 -6.10 -8.83 -10.80
N LYS A 21 -7.17 -8.22 -11.26
CA LYS A 21 -7.43 -8.04 -12.70
C LYS A 21 -6.39 -7.15 -13.37
N LYS A 22 -5.70 -6.31 -12.62
CA LYS A 22 -4.65 -5.42 -13.13
C LYS A 22 -3.31 -5.70 -12.47
N LEU A 23 -3.07 -6.95 -12.07
CA LEU A 23 -1.82 -7.39 -11.44
C LEU A 23 -1.46 -6.53 -10.22
N ASN A 24 -2.46 -6.19 -9.44
CA ASN A 24 -2.35 -5.35 -8.25
C ASN A 24 -1.78 -3.96 -8.50
N ALA A 25 -1.96 -3.42 -9.72
CA ALA A 25 -1.69 -2.03 -9.97
C ALA A 25 -2.56 -1.16 -9.07
N MET A 26 -2.01 -0.09 -8.56
CA MET A 26 -2.67 0.76 -7.58
C MET A 26 -3.33 1.96 -8.22
N SER A 27 -4.65 2.09 -8.04
CA SER A 27 -5.39 3.28 -8.41
C SER A 27 -5.08 4.42 -7.43
N ARG A 28 -5.53 5.62 -7.78
CA ARG A 28 -5.40 6.77 -6.89
C ARG A 28 -6.07 6.53 -5.54
N GLY A 29 -7.28 5.95 -5.55
CA GLY A 29 -8.00 5.62 -4.32
C GLY A 29 -7.27 4.60 -3.46
N MET A 30 -6.66 3.59 -4.08
CA MET A 30 -5.85 2.61 -3.36
C MET A 30 -4.61 3.26 -2.73
N MET A 31 -3.95 4.16 -3.44
CA MET A 31 -2.80 4.88 -2.90
C MET A 31 -3.20 5.80 -1.75
N GLN A 32 -4.35 6.45 -1.86
CA GLN A 32 -4.90 7.25 -0.77
C GLN A 32 -5.14 6.40 0.47
N ASP A 33 -5.77 5.24 0.30
CA ASP A 33 -6.05 4.32 1.41
C ASP A 33 -4.77 3.79 2.03
N LEU A 34 -3.77 3.47 1.22
CA LEU A 34 -2.48 3.01 1.73
C LEU A 34 -1.81 4.10 2.58
N GLY A 35 -1.84 5.35 2.10
CA GLY A 35 -1.30 6.48 2.87
C GLY A 35 -2.00 6.64 4.22
N ASP A 36 -3.31 6.51 4.23
CA ASP A 36 -4.11 6.59 5.47
C ASP A 36 -3.74 5.46 6.42
N LEU A 37 -3.50 4.26 5.90
CA LEU A 37 -3.06 3.13 6.72
C LEU A 37 -1.69 3.36 7.34
N TRP A 38 -0.74 3.92 6.57
CA TRP A 38 0.57 4.28 7.14
C TRP A 38 0.42 5.20 8.34
N ASP A 39 -0.45 6.20 8.24
CA ASP A 39 -0.69 7.14 9.33
C ASP A 39 -1.31 6.45 10.54
N GLU A 40 -2.33 5.63 10.31
CA GLU A 40 -3.00 4.90 11.39
C GLU A 40 -2.01 3.98 12.12
N LEU A 41 -1.24 3.19 11.38
CA LEU A 41 -0.32 2.22 11.95
C LEU A 41 0.90 2.87 12.59
N SER A 42 1.25 4.06 12.17
CA SER A 42 2.32 4.85 12.77
C SER A 42 2.00 5.27 14.21
N ASN A 43 0.73 5.42 14.54
CA ASN A 43 0.27 5.98 15.81
C ASN A 43 -0.35 4.94 16.76
N ASP A 44 -0.38 3.68 16.39
CA ASP A 44 -0.98 2.63 17.21
C ASP A 44 0.08 1.69 17.81
N GLU A 45 -0.35 0.56 18.33
CA GLU A 45 0.52 -0.42 19.00
C GLU A 45 1.24 -1.37 18.04
N THR A 46 1.05 -1.22 16.73
CA THR A 46 1.71 -2.05 15.72
C THR A 46 3.23 -1.91 15.84
N ARG A 47 3.94 -3.04 15.81
CA ARG A 47 5.41 -3.08 15.87
C ARG A 47 6.06 -3.53 14.58
N CYS A 48 5.30 -4.19 13.72
CA CYS A 48 5.81 -4.66 12.42
C CYS A 48 4.66 -4.66 11.43
N ILE A 49 4.93 -4.22 10.21
CA ILE A 49 3.96 -4.19 9.13
C ILE A 49 4.46 -5.10 8.03
N ILE A 50 3.57 -5.99 7.55
CA ILE A 50 3.83 -6.83 6.39
C ILE A 50 2.95 -6.31 5.26
N ILE A 51 3.52 -6.10 4.08
CA ILE A 51 2.76 -5.71 2.90
C ILE A 51 2.90 -6.78 1.83
N THR A 52 1.77 -7.17 1.24
CA THR A 52 1.73 -8.21 0.22
C THR A 52 0.67 -7.88 -0.84
N GLY A 53 0.64 -8.64 -1.92
CA GLY A 53 -0.40 -8.56 -2.94
C GLY A 53 -1.35 -9.74 -2.85
N SER A 54 -2.58 -9.57 -3.28
CA SER A 54 -3.54 -10.66 -3.35
C SER A 54 -3.19 -11.62 -4.49
N GLY A 55 -3.54 -12.90 -4.33
CA GLY A 55 -3.33 -13.91 -5.34
C GLY A 55 -1.88 -14.39 -5.43
N ASN A 56 -1.54 -15.01 -6.57
CA ASN A 56 -0.22 -15.62 -6.76
C ASN A 56 0.48 -15.18 -8.05
N ARG A 57 -0.02 -14.13 -8.72
CA ARG A 57 0.55 -13.65 -9.98
C ARG A 57 1.43 -12.43 -9.82
N ALA A 58 1.03 -11.49 -8.96
CA ALA A 58 1.75 -10.24 -8.81
C ALA A 58 1.69 -9.74 -7.38
N PHE A 59 2.76 -9.10 -6.96
CA PHE A 59 2.77 -8.28 -5.75
C PHE A 59 2.10 -6.94 -6.04
N CYS A 60 2.71 -6.15 -6.89
CA CYS A 60 2.17 -4.88 -7.37
C CYS A 60 3.02 -4.43 -8.57
N VAL A 61 2.38 -4.19 -9.70
CA VAL A 61 3.12 -3.82 -10.92
C VAL A 61 3.22 -2.31 -11.13
N GLY A 62 2.75 -1.51 -10.19
CA GLY A 62 2.89 -0.06 -10.24
C GLY A 62 1.56 0.67 -10.17
N ALA A 63 1.52 1.87 -10.73
CA ALA A 63 0.31 2.69 -10.75
C ALA A 63 -0.63 2.26 -11.87
N ASP A 64 -1.93 2.27 -11.58
CA ASP A 64 -2.96 2.01 -12.58
C ASP A 64 -3.21 3.28 -13.37
N ILE A 65 -2.75 3.29 -14.63
CA ILE A 65 -2.85 4.45 -15.50
C ILE A 65 -4.19 4.53 -16.25
N SER A 66 -5.08 3.57 -16.07
CA SER A 66 -6.38 3.57 -16.75
C SER A 66 -7.40 4.48 -16.07
N GLY A 67 -7.07 5.02 -14.92
CA GLY A 67 -7.95 5.86 -14.14
C GLY A 67 -7.58 7.33 -14.24
N ASP A 68 -7.94 8.06 -13.20
CA ASP A 68 -7.83 9.51 -13.11
C ASP A 68 -6.45 9.92 -12.55
N LEU A 69 -5.38 9.50 -13.26
CA LEU A 69 -4.02 9.87 -12.90
C LEU A 69 -3.56 11.03 -13.78
N ASP A 70 -3.44 12.20 -13.18
CA ASP A 70 -2.90 13.38 -13.83
C ASP A 70 -1.60 13.83 -13.13
N ALA A 71 -0.94 14.83 -13.67
CA ALA A 71 0.31 15.36 -13.12
C ALA A 71 0.07 16.49 -12.11
N SER A 72 -1.02 16.42 -11.33
CA SER A 72 -1.35 17.47 -10.37
C SER A 72 -0.47 17.39 -9.12
N PRO A 73 -0.27 18.52 -8.43
CA PRO A 73 0.42 18.51 -7.13
C PRO A 73 -0.29 17.65 -6.08
N GLU A 74 -1.62 17.57 -6.14
CA GLU A 74 -2.40 16.75 -5.23
C GLU A 74 -2.11 15.26 -5.44
N LEU A 75 -2.03 14.82 -6.70
CA LEU A 75 -1.68 13.44 -7.00
C LEU A 75 -0.25 13.13 -6.54
N SER A 76 0.69 14.05 -6.76
CA SER A 76 2.07 13.86 -6.29
C SER A 76 2.13 13.63 -4.78
N LYS A 77 1.33 14.35 -4.01
CA LYS A 77 1.27 14.15 -2.56
C LYS A 77 0.73 12.77 -2.20
N VAL A 78 -0.31 12.32 -2.88
CA VAL A 78 -0.89 11.00 -2.66
C VAL A 78 0.13 9.91 -2.95
N VAL A 79 0.80 9.98 -4.09
CA VAL A 79 1.82 9.00 -4.50
C VAL A 79 2.99 9.00 -3.53
N ASN A 80 3.52 10.15 -3.19
CA ASN A 80 4.67 10.24 -2.29
C ASN A 80 4.35 9.71 -0.90
N HIS A 81 3.15 9.96 -0.41
CA HIS A 81 2.72 9.44 0.89
C HIS A 81 2.52 7.93 0.86
N ALA A 82 1.87 7.41 -0.18
CA ALA A 82 1.67 5.97 -0.33
C ALA A 82 2.99 5.21 -0.39
N LEU A 83 4.00 5.79 -1.04
CA LEU A 83 5.32 5.18 -1.21
C LEU A 83 6.30 5.58 -0.11
N LEU A 84 5.88 6.34 0.88
CA LEU A 84 6.71 6.81 2.00
C LEU A 84 7.97 7.56 1.54
N LYS A 85 7.88 8.26 0.42
CA LYS A 85 9.05 8.94 -0.16
C LYS A 85 9.49 10.18 0.62
N THR A 86 8.53 10.85 1.27
CA THR A 86 8.79 12.10 1.98
C THR A 86 8.75 11.93 3.48
N ASP A 87 8.46 10.72 3.95
CA ASP A 87 8.25 10.44 5.38
C ASP A 87 9.34 9.54 5.91
N ILE A 88 9.75 9.78 7.15
CA ILE A 88 10.58 8.83 7.89
C ILE A 88 9.62 7.91 8.64
N TYR A 89 9.57 6.65 8.22
CA TYR A 89 8.71 5.67 8.87
C TYR A 89 9.51 4.88 9.89
N ARG A 90 9.07 4.89 11.14
CA ARG A 90 9.84 4.35 12.26
C ARG A 90 9.58 2.88 12.56
N LYS A 91 8.53 2.31 11.99
CA LYS A 91 8.19 0.91 12.22
C LYS A 91 8.73 0.04 11.08
N PRO A 92 9.24 -1.16 11.37
CA PRO A 92 9.71 -2.06 10.31
C PRO A 92 8.60 -2.43 9.34
N ILE A 93 8.93 -2.46 8.06
CA ILE A 93 8.02 -2.86 6.99
C ILE A 93 8.67 -4.02 6.25
N ILE A 94 7.96 -5.13 6.15
CA ILE A 94 8.43 -6.32 5.44
C ILE A 94 7.58 -6.49 4.19
N GLY A 95 8.22 -6.52 3.03
CA GLY A 95 7.56 -6.84 1.77
C GLY A 95 7.49 -8.36 1.60
N ALA A 96 6.29 -8.93 1.64
CA ALA A 96 6.06 -10.31 1.31
C ALA A 96 5.71 -10.39 -0.18
N VAL A 97 6.73 -10.40 -1.01
CA VAL A 97 6.60 -10.32 -2.48
C VAL A 97 6.13 -11.67 -3.00
N ASN A 98 4.89 -11.72 -3.46
CA ASN A 98 4.18 -12.95 -3.85
C ASN A 98 4.13 -13.19 -5.36
N GLY A 99 4.82 -12.37 -6.14
CA GLY A 99 4.83 -12.48 -7.59
C GLY A 99 5.53 -11.28 -8.23
N ASP A 100 5.13 -10.95 -9.44
CA ASP A 100 5.74 -9.87 -10.20
C ASP A 100 5.59 -8.51 -9.50
N CYS A 101 6.58 -7.69 -9.69
CA CYS A 101 6.57 -6.31 -9.18
C CYS A 101 7.37 -5.36 -10.07
#